data_6ae241cec2a1ada6594ce3bc1f8e532a
#
_entry.id   6ae241cec2a1ada6594ce3bc1f8e532a
#
_cell.length_a   1.000
_cell.length_b   1.000
_cell.length_c   1.000
_cell.angle_alpha   90.00
_cell.angle_beta   90.00
_cell.angle_gamma   90.00
#
_symmetry.space_group_name_H-M   'P 1'
#
loop_
_entity.id
_entity.type
_entity.pdbx_description
1 polymer ?
#
loop_
_entity_poly.entity_id
_entity_poly.type
_entity_poly.pdbx_seq_one_letter_code
_entity_poly.pdbx_strand_id
1 'polypeptide(L)'
;MRDPRSHRRYRTAAKAHIAANPGATCCLCDQPIDTTLPSTTAWGPTIEHLVPIRDILTSARDDAHALALACDTSTWGIAHRRCQDRQGANVTNERAVTYTPSRDW
;
A
#
# COMPACT_ATOMS: atom_id res chain seq x y z
N MET A 1 -12.96 10.98 -8.07
CA MET A 1 -11.54 11.39 -7.89
C MET A 1 -10.65 10.26 -8.34
N ARG A 2 -9.60 10.58 -9.07
CA ARG A 2 -8.68 9.58 -9.62
C ARG A 2 -7.82 8.94 -8.53
N ASP A 3 -7.54 7.65 -8.65
CA ASP A 3 -6.64 6.96 -7.73
C ASP A 3 -5.21 7.51 -7.88
N PRO A 4 -4.64 8.10 -6.83
CA PRO A 4 -3.31 8.71 -6.90
C PRO A 4 -2.19 7.70 -7.18
N ARG A 5 -2.41 6.41 -6.91
CA ARG A 5 -1.39 5.37 -7.15
C ARG A 5 -1.10 5.17 -8.62
N SER A 6 -1.97 5.60 -9.51
CA SER A 6 -1.73 5.54 -10.96
C SER A 6 -0.89 6.71 -11.46
N HIS A 7 -0.65 7.72 -10.63
CA HIS A 7 0.11 8.90 -11.03
C HIS A 7 1.62 8.60 -11.06
N ARG A 8 2.30 9.13 -12.07
CA ARG A 8 3.74 8.93 -12.25
C ARG A 8 4.54 9.34 -11.02
N ARG A 9 4.20 10.48 -10.42
CA ARG A 9 4.89 10.98 -9.23
C ARG A 9 4.82 9.99 -8.07
N TYR A 10 3.65 9.38 -7.86
CA TYR A 10 3.49 8.36 -6.83
C TYR A 10 4.35 7.14 -7.13
N ARG A 11 4.33 6.65 -8.37
CA ARG A 11 5.11 5.46 -8.74
C ARG A 11 6.61 5.68 -8.59
N THR A 12 7.08 6.88 -8.94
CA THR A 12 8.47 7.26 -8.76
C THR A 12 8.84 7.30 -7.28
N ALA A 13 8.00 7.90 -6.45
CA ALA A 13 8.23 7.98 -5.02
C ALA A 13 8.22 6.59 -4.36
N ALA A 14 7.30 5.72 -4.75
CA ALA A 14 7.20 4.36 -4.24
C ALA A 14 8.47 3.56 -4.55
N LYS A 15 8.94 3.64 -5.78
CA LYS A 15 10.16 2.95 -6.21
C LYS A 15 11.38 3.45 -5.45
N ALA A 16 11.49 4.77 -5.27
CA ALA A 16 12.58 5.37 -4.52
C ALA A 16 12.56 4.96 -3.04
N HIS A 17 11.38 4.91 -2.44
CA HIS A 17 11.22 4.52 -1.05
C HIS A 17 11.67 3.07 -0.81
N ILE A 18 11.27 2.16 -1.70
CA ILE A 18 11.70 0.76 -1.62
C ILE A 18 13.21 0.66 -1.78
N ALA A 19 13.78 1.37 -2.75
CA ALA A 19 15.22 1.34 -2.99
C ALA A 19 16.03 1.90 -1.80
N ALA A 20 15.45 2.85 -1.06
CA ALA A 20 16.09 3.44 0.10
C ALA A 20 16.03 2.55 1.35
N ASN A 21 15.28 1.43 1.30
CA ASN A 21 15.09 0.55 2.45
C ASN A 21 15.42 -0.90 2.10
N PRO A 22 16.69 -1.20 1.74
CA PRO A 22 17.06 -2.55 1.28
C PRO A 22 16.94 -3.62 2.35
N GLY A 23 16.91 -3.24 3.63
CA GLY A 23 16.74 -4.18 4.74
C GLY A 23 15.31 -4.26 5.25
N ALA A 24 14.33 -3.87 4.45
CA ALA A 24 12.94 -3.80 4.90
C ALA A 24 12.39 -5.17 5.30
N THR A 25 11.54 -5.13 6.32
CA THR A 25 10.78 -6.28 6.79
C THR A 25 9.32 -6.07 6.40
N CYS A 26 8.66 -7.13 5.95
CA CYS A 26 7.25 -7.05 5.59
C CYS A 26 6.41 -6.65 6.81
N CYS A 27 5.65 -5.56 6.67
CA CYS A 27 4.81 -5.08 7.76
C CYS A 27 3.59 -5.96 8.03
N LEU A 28 3.33 -6.95 7.18
CA LEU A 28 2.18 -7.85 7.32
C LEU A 28 2.57 -9.23 7.87
N CYS A 29 3.75 -9.76 7.51
CA CYS A 29 4.17 -11.09 7.97
C CYS A 29 5.46 -11.08 8.78
N ASP A 30 6.10 -9.94 8.96
CA ASP A 30 7.33 -9.74 9.73
C ASP A 30 8.56 -10.48 9.20
N GLN A 31 8.51 -10.98 7.96
CA GLN A 31 9.64 -11.66 7.33
C GLN A 31 10.44 -10.68 6.46
N PRO A 32 11.74 -10.92 6.27
CA PRO A 32 12.56 -10.07 5.42
C PRO A 32 12.05 -10.04 3.99
N ILE A 33 12.26 -8.90 3.33
CA ILE A 33 11.87 -8.70 1.93
C ILE A 33 13.13 -8.56 1.08
N ASP A 34 13.18 -9.29 -0.03
CA ASP A 34 14.20 -9.06 -1.05
C ASP A 34 13.72 -7.90 -1.94
N THR A 35 14.20 -6.70 -1.63
CA THR A 35 13.79 -5.48 -2.33
C THR A 35 14.38 -5.37 -3.73
N THR A 36 15.22 -6.32 -4.15
CA THR A 36 15.74 -6.38 -5.53
C THR A 36 14.79 -7.06 -6.49
N LEU A 37 13.79 -7.78 -5.97
CA LEU A 37 12.78 -8.42 -6.80
C LEU A 37 11.82 -7.38 -7.39
N PRO A 38 11.28 -7.64 -8.60
CA PRO A 38 10.25 -6.76 -9.14
C PRO A 38 8.99 -6.75 -8.27
N SER A 39 8.36 -5.59 -8.15
CA SER A 39 7.15 -5.43 -7.32
C SER A 39 5.94 -6.18 -7.88
N THR A 40 6.04 -6.68 -9.10
CA THR A 40 4.99 -7.48 -9.73
C THR A 40 5.05 -8.96 -9.36
N THR A 41 6.11 -9.39 -8.70
CA THR A 41 6.25 -10.78 -8.27
C THR A 41 5.65 -11.00 -6.89
N ALA A 42 5.27 -12.24 -6.58
CA ALA A 42 4.59 -12.59 -5.33
C ALA A 42 5.38 -12.19 -4.09
N TRP A 43 6.70 -12.33 -4.11
CA TRP A 43 7.57 -12.04 -2.98
C TRP A 43 8.27 -10.69 -3.11
N GLY A 44 7.96 -9.93 -4.16
CA GLY A 44 8.53 -8.59 -4.37
C GLY A 44 7.96 -7.57 -3.42
N PRO A 45 8.66 -6.43 -3.26
CA PRO A 45 8.24 -5.36 -2.37
C PRO A 45 7.12 -4.54 -2.99
N THR A 46 6.16 -4.12 -2.15
CA THR A 46 5.13 -3.17 -2.54
C THR A 46 4.86 -2.23 -1.38
N ILE A 47 4.27 -1.08 -1.67
CA ILE A 47 3.92 -0.12 -0.64
C ILE A 47 2.58 -0.52 -0.01
N GLU A 48 2.59 -0.65 1.32
CA GLU A 48 1.38 -0.85 2.11
C GLU A 48 1.00 0.48 2.75
N HIS A 49 -0.19 0.95 2.48
CA HIS A 49 -0.68 2.21 3.04
C HIS A 49 -1.26 1.96 4.42
N LEU A 50 -0.64 2.57 5.45
CA LEU A 50 -1.15 2.50 6.82
C LEU A 50 -2.46 3.27 6.95
N VAL A 51 -2.63 4.30 6.10
CA VAL A 51 -3.92 4.98 5.92
C VAL A 51 -4.49 4.46 4.61
N PRO A 52 -5.64 3.78 4.61
CA PRO A 52 -6.20 3.22 3.37
C PRO A 52 -6.43 4.28 2.29
N ILE A 53 -6.20 3.90 1.04
CA ILE A 53 -6.42 4.81 -0.09
C ILE A 53 -7.85 5.34 -0.10
N ARG A 54 -8.81 4.52 0.26
CA ARG A 54 -10.22 4.93 0.39
C ARG A 54 -10.37 6.13 1.31
N ASP A 55 -9.68 6.12 2.44
CA ASP A 55 -9.75 7.21 3.42
C ASP A 55 -9.05 8.46 2.89
N ILE A 56 -7.96 8.29 2.17
CA ILE A 56 -7.27 9.39 1.50
C ILE A 56 -8.19 10.08 0.50
N LEU A 57 -8.88 9.30 -0.32
CA LEU A 57 -9.80 9.85 -1.32
C LEU A 57 -10.98 10.56 -0.68
N THR A 58 -11.47 10.04 0.44
CA THR A 58 -12.58 10.66 1.19
C THR A 58 -12.17 11.99 1.81
N SER A 59 -10.92 12.09 2.30
CA SER A 59 -10.42 13.28 3.00
C SER A 59 -9.90 14.35 2.06
N ALA A 60 -9.49 13.96 0.85
CA ALA A 60 -8.83 14.88 -0.07
C ALA A 60 -9.81 15.90 -0.65
N ARG A 61 -9.33 17.14 -0.82
CA ARG A 61 -10.12 18.24 -1.40
C ARG A 61 -10.19 18.14 -2.92
N ASP A 62 -9.12 17.64 -3.53
CA ASP A 62 -8.99 17.49 -4.98
C ASP A 62 -7.91 16.45 -5.31
N ASP A 63 -7.67 16.22 -6.60
CA ASP A 63 -6.70 15.22 -7.04
C ASP A 63 -5.27 15.56 -6.60
N ALA A 64 -4.89 16.83 -6.60
CA ALA A 64 -3.55 17.24 -6.16
C ALA A 64 -3.36 16.98 -4.67
N HIS A 65 -4.37 17.24 -3.86
CA HIS A 65 -4.34 16.97 -2.43
C HIS A 65 -4.30 15.45 -2.16
N ALA A 66 -5.08 14.67 -2.90
CA ALA A 66 -5.06 13.22 -2.80
C ALA A 66 -3.67 12.66 -3.11
N LEU A 67 -3.02 13.17 -4.16
CA LEU A 67 -1.67 12.76 -4.52
C LEU A 67 -0.67 13.11 -3.42
N ALA A 68 -0.75 14.31 -2.86
CA ALA A 68 0.14 14.72 -1.77
C ALA A 68 -0.01 13.80 -0.55
N LEU A 69 -1.25 13.49 -0.17
CA LEU A 69 -1.51 12.58 0.96
C LEU A 69 -0.99 11.17 0.68
N ALA A 70 -1.20 10.67 -0.53
CA ALA A 70 -0.76 9.35 -0.91
C ALA A 70 0.77 9.22 -0.97
N CYS A 71 1.48 10.32 -1.26
CA CYS A 71 2.94 10.36 -1.33
C CYS A 71 3.60 10.62 0.03
N ASP A 72 2.84 10.74 1.10
CA ASP A 72 3.38 10.93 2.44
C ASP A 72 3.99 9.62 2.94
N THR A 73 5.31 9.52 2.85
CA THR A 73 6.03 8.28 3.19
C THR A 73 5.93 7.90 4.66
N SER A 74 5.58 8.83 5.53
CA SER A 74 5.38 8.53 6.96
C SER A 74 4.19 7.61 7.19
N THR A 75 3.30 7.49 6.20
CA THR A 75 2.13 6.61 6.25
C THR A 75 2.35 5.29 5.50
N TRP A 76 3.57 5.04 5.04
CA TRP A 76 3.88 3.87 4.23
C TRP A 76 4.57 2.78 5.04
N GLY A 77 4.16 1.53 4.81
CA GLY A 77 4.93 0.34 5.12
C GLY A 77 5.39 -0.31 3.83
N ILE A 78 6.31 -1.27 3.93
CA ILE A 78 6.69 -2.11 2.80
C ILE A 78 6.26 -3.53 3.12
N ALA A 79 5.63 -4.19 2.16
CA ALA A 79 5.11 -5.54 2.33
C ALA A 79 5.45 -6.40 1.12
N HIS A 80 5.41 -7.72 1.30
CA HIS A 80 5.39 -8.63 0.16
C HIS A 80 4.08 -8.44 -0.61
N ARG A 81 4.16 -8.42 -1.93
CA ARG A 81 2.96 -8.32 -2.76
C ARG A 81 1.96 -9.42 -2.44
N ARG A 82 2.45 -10.64 -2.24
CA ARG A 82 1.63 -11.77 -1.84
C ARG A 82 0.83 -11.49 -0.57
N CYS A 83 1.46 -10.88 0.44
CA CYS A 83 0.80 -10.58 1.71
C CYS A 83 -0.26 -9.52 1.52
N GLN A 84 0.02 -8.49 0.72
CA GLN A 84 -0.93 -7.43 0.42
C GLN A 84 -2.14 -7.98 -0.34
N ASP A 85 -1.91 -8.82 -1.35
CA ASP A 85 -3.00 -9.42 -2.13
C ASP A 85 -3.88 -10.32 -1.25
N ARG A 86 -3.27 -11.08 -0.36
CA ARG A 86 -4.00 -11.94 0.58
C ARG A 86 -4.86 -11.12 1.53
N GLN A 87 -4.34 -10.01 2.03
CA GLN A 87 -5.08 -9.10 2.90
C GLN A 87 -6.29 -8.52 2.17
N GLY A 88 -6.12 -8.06 0.94
CA GLY A 88 -7.19 -7.54 0.13
C GLY A 88 -8.29 -8.57 -0.12
N ALA A 89 -7.91 -9.81 -0.42
CA ALA A 89 -8.87 -10.90 -0.64
C ALA A 89 -9.65 -11.21 0.63
N ASN A 90 -8.99 -11.24 1.78
CA ASN A 90 -9.65 -11.50 3.06
C ASN A 90 -10.67 -10.41 3.40
N VAL A 91 -10.30 -9.15 3.20
CA VAL A 91 -11.21 -8.02 3.43
C VAL A 91 -12.43 -8.13 2.51
N THR A 92 -12.21 -8.47 1.24
CA THR A 92 -13.29 -8.63 0.28
C THR A 92 -14.23 -9.77 0.69
N ASN A 93 -13.69 -10.89 1.11
CA ASN A 93 -14.48 -12.04 1.54
C ASN A 93 -15.30 -11.72 2.79
N GLU A 94 -14.75 -11.00 3.74
CA GLU A 94 -15.45 -10.59 4.94
C GLU A 94 -16.63 -9.69 4.61
N ARG A 95 -16.46 -8.78 3.66
CA ARG A 95 -17.55 -7.90 3.23
C ARG A 95 -18.67 -8.66 2.54
N ALA A 96 -18.33 -9.72 1.81
CA ALA A 96 -19.33 -10.54 1.14
C ALA A 96 -20.17 -11.34 2.12
N VAL A 97 -19.62 -11.69 3.27
CA VAL A 97 -20.29 -12.50 4.30
C VAL A 97 -20.84 -11.62 5.41
N THR A 98 -19.95 -10.96 6.14
CA THR A 98 -20.29 -10.09 7.26
C THR A 98 -19.23 -9.03 7.41
N TYR A 99 -19.62 -7.79 7.23
CA TYR A 99 -18.68 -6.70 7.41
C TYR A 99 -18.43 -6.44 8.89
N THR A 100 -17.15 -6.40 9.26
CA THR A 100 -16.74 -6.16 10.64
C THR A 100 -15.91 -4.87 10.68
N PRO A 101 -16.43 -3.77 11.24
CA PRO A 101 -15.72 -2.50 11.25
C PRO A 101 -14.35 -2.54 11.93
N SER A 102 -14.17 -3.42 12.91
CA SER A 102 -12.90 -3.59 13.60
C SER A 102 -11.79 -4.16 12.72
N ARG A 103 -12.12 -4.58 11.51
CA ARG A 103 -11.17 -5.14 10.54
C ARG A 103 -10.75 -4.12 9.52
N ASP A 104 -10.85 -2.89 9.84
CA ASP A 104 -10.48 -1.81 8.97
C ASP A 104 -8.97 -1.67 8.87
N TRP A 105 -8.41 -1.92 7.75
CA TRP A 105 -6.98 -1.79 7.50
C TRP A 105 -6.64 -1.85 6.04
#